data_1ee3bcbc6852b5b727950c50f7a10637
#
_entry.id   1ee3bcbc6852b5b727950c50f7a10637
#
_cell.length_a   1.000
_cell.length_b   1.000
_cell.length_c   1.000
_cell.angle_alpha   90.00
_cell.angle_beta   90.00
_cell.angle_gamma   90.00
#
_symmetry.space_group_name_H-M   'P 1'
#
loop_
_entity.id
_entity.type
_entity.pdbx_description
1 polymer ?
#
loop_
_entity_poly.entity_id
_entity_poly.type
_entity_poly.pdbx_seq_one_letter_code
_entity_poly.pdbx_strand_id
1 'polypeptide(L)'
;MDTELSHNLQQLSEKARSTTEFIQRLKGMSDKVTDSCIEFERLVTVQCEALIAAINARRDVLLDVIRSDKEAKIRTLKDQQASCTGKLQQTTGLIQFCIEALKETDSAAFLQVTKTWSTVVFAPAATNMAL
;
A
#
# COMPACT_ATOMS: atom_id res chain seq x y z
N MET A 1 72.84 41.61 32.14
CA MET A 1 72.71 40.62 31.05
C MET A 1 72.01 39.33 31.55
N ASP A 2 72.43 38.78 32.65
CA ASP A 2 71.81 37.50 33.12
C ASP A 2 70.38 37.67 33.53
N THR A 3 69.98 38.81 34.09
CA THR A 3 68.59 39.09 34.49
C THR A 3 67.67 39.21 33.30
N GLU A 4 68.09 39.81 32.23
CA GLU A 4 67.26 39.94 31.01
C GLU A 4 67.09 38.62 30.27
N LEU A 5 68.20 37.87 30.18
CA LEU A 5 68.13 36.52 29.59
C LEU A 5 67.28 35.58 30.40
N SER A 6 67.40 35.63 31.74
CA SER A 6 66.57 34.84 32.65
C SER A 6 65.07 35.18 32.49
N HIS A 7 64.74 36.48 32.38
CA HIS A 7 63.40 36.96 32.20
C HIS A 7 62.82 36.47 30.87
N ASN A 8 63.59 36.57 29.79
CA ASN A 8 63.18 36.11 28.46
C ASN A 8 62.97 34.60 28.43
N LEU A 9 63.82 33.83 29.07
CA LEU A 9 63.64 32.37 29.20
C LEU A 9 62.36 32.02 29.94
N GLN A 10 62.05 32.75 31.02
CA GLN A 10 60.83 32.54 31.78
C GLN A 10 59.60 32.81 30.98
N GLN A 11 59.60 33.94 30.19
CA GLN A 11 58.50 34.29 29.30
C GLN A 11 58.29 33.23 28.20
N LEU A 12 59.37 32.72 27.61
CA LEU A 12 59.29 31.66 26.61
C LEU A 12 58.78 30.36 27.20
N SER A 13 59.22 30.01 28.45
CA SER A 13 58.74 28.81 29.14
C SER A 13 57.25 28.89 29.43
N GLU A 14 56.76 30.04 29.89
CA GLU A 14 55.30 30.25 30.13
C GLU A 14 54.50 30.23 28.85
N LYS A 15 55.01 30.81 27.77
CA LYS A 15 54.39 30.76 26.48
C LYS A 15 54.28 29.35 25.93
N ALA A 16 55.35 28.58 26.09
CA ALA A 16 55.35 27.15 25.71
C ALA A 16 54.33 26.36 26.49
N ARG A 17 54.26 26.58 27.81
CA ARG A 17 53.27 25.91 28.67
C ARG A 17 51.85 26.30 28.29
N SER A 18 51.59 27.58 28.10
CA SER A 18 50.30 28.09 27.70
C SER A 18 49.87 27.53 26.34
N THR A 19 50.77 27.44 25.39
CA THR A 19 50.54 26.87 24.07
C THR A 19 50.24 25.38 24.17
N THR A 20 50.97 24.64 25.02
CA THR A 20 50.71 23.22 25.26
C THR A 20 49.32 23.00 25.84
N GLU A 21 48.92 23.80 26.83
CA GLU A 21 47.58 23.74 27.42
C GLU A 21 46.50 24.05 26.39
N PHE A 22 46.74 25.01 25.52
CA PHE A 22 45.81 25.37 24.43
C PHE A 22 45.67 24.20 23.44
N ILE A 23 46.77 23.58 23.04
CA ILE A 23 46.76 22.41 22.17
C ILE A 23 45.95 21.28 22.79
N GLN A 24 46.12 21.03 24.11
CA GLN A 24 45.33 20.00 24.81
C GLN A 24 43.86 20.30 24.83
N ARG A 25 43.47 21.57 25.00
CA ARG A 25 42.07 21.96 24.92
C ARG A 25 41.50 21.77 23.52
N LEU A 26 42.24 22.16 22.47
CA LEU A 26 41.84 21.95 21.09
C LEU A 26 41.64 20.48 20.77
N LYS A 27 42.53 19.63 21.24
CA LYS A 27 42.44 18.17 21.11
C LYS A 27 41.18 17.64 21.79
N GLY A 28 40.90 18.10 23.02
CA GLY A 28 39.67 17.74 23.71
C GLY A 28 38.41 18.17 23.01
N MET A 29 38.43 19.38 22.43
CA MET A 29 37.29 19.86 21.62
C MET A 29 37.11 19.04 20.34
N SER A 30 38.21 18.69 19.69
CA SER A 30 38.17 17.82 18.50
C SER A 30 37.55 16.46 18.82
N ASP A 31 37.96 15.88 19.94
CA ASP A 31 37.40 14.58 20.39
C ASP A 31 35.88 14.68 20.67
N LYS A 32 35.46 15.79 21.32
CA LYS A 32 34.04 16.04 21.58
C LYS A 32 33.23 16.19 20.30
N VAL A 33 33.76 16.92 19.32
CA VAL A 33 33.09 17.07 18.02
C VAL A 33 32.96 15.72 17.33
N THR A 34 34.02 14.92 17.33
CA THR A 34 33.99 13.58 16.75
C THR A 34 32.95 12.70 17.41
N ASP A 35 32.93 12.66 18.76
CA ASP A 35 31.96 11.87 19.50
C ASP A 35 30.51 12.34 19.25
N SER A 36 30.31 13.65 19.21
CA SER A 36 29.00 14.22 18.91
C SER A 36 28.53 13.88 17.50
N CYS A 37 29.41 13.92 16.52
CA CYS A 37 29.09 13.57 15.14
C CYS A 37 28.73 12.08 15.02
N ILE A 38 29.47 11.21 15.69
CA ILE A 38 29.15 9.77 15.71
C ILE A 38 27.77 9.53 16.30
N GLU A 39 27.43 10.20 17.38
CA GLU A 39 26.11 10.09 18.00
C GLU A 39 25.00 10.63 17.11
N PHE A 40 25.21 11.76 16.45
CA PHE A 40 24.25 12.31 15.51
C PHE A 40 24.01 11.38 14.30
N GLU A 41 25.08 10.82 13.75
CA GLU A 41 24.97 9.83 12.67
C GLU A 41 24.15 8.63 13.10
N ARG A 42 24.39 8.13 14.30
CA ARG A 42 23.63 7.02 14.87
C ARG A 42 22.15 7.36 15.02
N LEU A 43 21.85 8.53 15.58
CA LEU A 43 20.46 8.99 15.76
C LEU A 43 19.72 9.15 14.43
N VAL A 44 20.37 9.77 13.46
CA VAL A 44 19.79 9.93 12.11
C VAL A 44 19.51 8.58 11.49
N THR A 45 20.44 7.66 11.55
CA THR A 45 20.28 6.32 11.00
C THR A 45 19.13 5.59 11.65
N VAL A 46 19.06 5.59 12.98
CA VAL A 46 17.99 4.92 13.74
C VAL A 46 16.62 5.51 13.41
N GLN A 47 16.53 6.83 13.36
CA GLN A 47 15.26 7.50 13.06
C GLN A 47 14.80 7.24 11.62
N CYS A 48 15.72 7.29 10.67
CA CYS A 48 15.38 6.99 9.28
C CYS A 48 14.95 5.53 9.10
N GLU A 49 15.63 4.59 9.73
CA GLU A 49 15.24 3.18 9.69
C GLU A 49 13.86 2.96 10.30
N ALA A 50 13.56 3.63 11.42
CA ALA A 50 12.24 3.55 12.04
C ALA A 50 11.14 4.10 11.14
N LEU A 51 11.40 5.23 10.46
CA LEU A 51 10.45 5.81 9.49
C LEU A 51 10.24 4.89 8.29
N ILE A 52 11.31 4.33 7.75
CA ILE A 52 11.23 3.38 6.64
C ILE A 52 10.40 2.15 7.04
N ALA A 53 10.65 1.61 8.24
CA ALA A 53 9.87 0.49 8.76
C ALA A 53 8.39 0.84 8.90
N ALA A 54 8.07 2.03 9.41
CA ALA A 54 6.69 2.49 9.55
C ALA A 54 6.00 2.66 8.20
N ILE A 55 6.71 3.23 7.22
CA ILE A 55 6.19 3.39 5.85
C ILE A 55 5.93 2.03 5.21
N ASN A 56 6.86 1.09 5.34
CA ASN A 56 6.70 -0.26 4.80
C ASN A 56 5.52 -0.99 5.44
N ALA A 57 5.36 -0.88 6.76
CA ALA A 57 4.23 -1.47 7.46
C ALA A 57 2.89 -0.88 6.98
N ARG A 58 2.84 0.44 6.78
CA ARG A 58 1.65 1.10 6.26
C ARG A 58 1.33 0.69 4.82
N ARG A 59 2.35 0.60 3.98
CA ARG A 59 2.20 0.08 2.62
C ARG A 59 1.58 -1.31 2.63
N ASP A 60 2.07 -2.19 3.46
CA ASP A 60 1.59 -3.57 3.52
C ASP A 60 0.13 -3.64 3.94
N VAL A 61 -0.27 -2.85 4.93
CA VAL A 61 -1.68 -2.72 5.36
C VAL A 61 -2.56 -2.22 4.21
N LEU A 62 -2.12 -1.17 3.52
CA LEU A 62 -2.88 -0.60 2.40
C LEU A 62 -3.02 -1.58 1.24
N LEU A 63 -1.96 -2.31 0.91
CA LEU A 63 -2.01 -3.33 -0.13
C LEU A 63 -2.95 -4.48 0.23
N ASP A 64 -2.97 -4.90 1.49
CA ASP A 64 -3.89 -5.93 1.95
C ASP A 64 -5.35 -5.47 1.86
N VAL A 65 -5.64 -4.24 2.21
CA VAL A 65 -6.98 -3.64 2.07
C VAL A 65 -7.40 -3.65 0.60
N ILE A 66 -6.52 -3.22 -0.30
CA ILE A 66 -6.81 -3.16 -1.74
C ILE A 66 -7.07 -4.57 -2.29
N ARG A 67 -6.26 -5.55 -1.93
CA ARG A 67 -6.43 -6.95 -2.37
C ARG A 67 -7.73 -7.54 -1.87
N SER A 68 -8.06 -7.31 -0.61
CA SER A 68 -9.32 -7.78 -0.01
C SER A 68 -10.53 -7.16 -0.68
N ASP A 69 -10.50 -5.87 -0.94
CA ASP A 69 -11.58 -5.16 -1.65
C ASP A 69 -11.74 -5.67 -3.09
N LYS A 70 -10.63 -5.87 -3.79
CA LYS A 70 -10.63 -6.47 -5.13
C LYS A 70 -11.27 -7.85 -5.12
N GLU A 71 -10.90 -8.72 -4.20
CA GLU A 71 -11.44 -10.09 -4.10
C GLU A 71 -12.94 -10.08 -3.85
N ALA A 72 -13.41 -9.22 -2.95
CA ALA A 72 -14.84 -9.07 -2.67
C ALA A 72 -15.61 -8.59 -3.90
N LYS A 73 -15.10 -7.60 -4.61
CA LYS A 73 -15.72 -7.08 -5.84
C LYS A 73 -15.75 -8.12 -6.96
N ILE A 74 -14.66 -8.83 -7.17
CA ILE A 74 -14.59 -9.90 -8.18
C ILE A 74 -15.58 -11.02 -7.86
N ARG A 75 -15.70 -11.42 -6.59
CA ARG A 75 -16.67 -12.42 -6.16
C ARG A 75 -18.09 -11.98 -6.48
N THR A 76 -18.45 -10.76 -6.14
CA THR A 76 -19.77 -10.19 -6.45
C THR A 76 -20.04 -10.19 -7.95
N LEU A 77 -19.07 -9.77 -8.76
CA LEU A 77 -19.21 -9.75 -10.22
C LEU A 77 -19.35 -11.14 -10.82
N LYS A 78 -18.61 -12.13 -10.30
CA LYS A 78 -18.73 -13.53 -10.73
C LYS A 78 -20.08 -14.11 -10.38
N ASP A 79 -20.61 -13.79 -9.21
CA ASP A 79 -21.96 -14.23 -8.81
C ASP A 79 -23.04 -13.63 -9.72
N GLN A 80 -22.92 -12.35 -10.05
CA GLN A 80 -23.81 -11.70 -11.00
C GLN A 80 -23.70 -12.31 -12.39
N GLN A 81 -22.48 -12.57 -12.85
CA GLN A 81 -22.23 -13.22 -14.13
C GLN A 81 -22.87 -14.61 -14.19
N ALA A 82 -22.71 -15.41 -13.13
CA ALA A 82 -23.31 -16.72 -13.05
C ALA A 82 -24.86 -16.65 -13.10
N SER A 83 -25.44 -15.70 -12.38
CA SER A 83 -26.88 -15.46 -12.38
C SER A 83 -27.39 -15.06 -13.79
N CYS A 84 -26.68 -14.16 -14.45
CA CYS A 84 -27.05 -13.73 -15.82
C CYS A 84 -26.88 -14.86 -16.84
N THR A 85 -25.83 -15.67 -16.69
CA THR A 85 -25.61 -16.84 -17.55
C THR A 85 -26.75 -17.86 -17.38
N GLY A 86 -27.17 -18.11 -16.14
CA GLY A 86 -28.30 -19.00 -15.86
C GLY A 86 -29.61 -18.50 -16.51
N LYS A 87 -29.90 -17.20 -16.41
CA LYS A 87 -31.06 -16.58 -17.06
C LYS A 87 -30.97 -16.66 -18.58
N LEU A 88 -29.80 -16.45 -19.16
CA LEU A 88 -29.60 -16.57 -20.60
C LEU A 88 -29.85 -17.99 -21.09
N GLN A 89 -29.35 -18.99 -20.39
CA GLN A 89 -29.58 -20.40 -20.70
C GLN A 89 -31.06 -20.75 -20.63
N GLN A 90 -31.76 -20.27 -19.61
CA GLN A 90 -33.19 -20.47 -19.47
C GLN A 90 -33.97 -19.81 -20.63
N THR A 91 -33.65 -18.59 -20.99
CA THR A 91 -34.25 -17.87 -22.09
C THR A 91 -33.99 -18.57 -23.43
N THR A 92 -32.78 -19.03 -23.66
CA THR A 92 -32.39 -19.80 -24.85
C THR A 92 -33.18 -21.10 -24.94
N GLY A 93 -33.34 -21.81 -23.82
CA GLY A 93 -34.15 -23.01 -23.74
C GLY A 93 -35.62 -22.78 -24.07
N LEU A 94 -36.20 -21.67 -23.61
CA LEU A 94 -37.56 -21.25 -23.96
C LEU A 94 -37.72 -20.92 -25.42
N ILE A 95 -36.78 -20.20 -26.02
CA ILE A 95 -36.75 -19.88 -27.44
C ILE A 95 -36.75 -21.19 -28.26
N GLN A 96 -35.90 -22.13 -27.90
CA GLN A 96 -35.80 -23.43 -28.53
C GLN A 96 -37.13 -24.20 -28.42
N PHE A 97 -37.74 -24.19 -27.25
CA PHE A 97 -39.02 -24.83 -27.02
C PHE A 97 -40.15 -24.16 -27.87
N CYS A 98 -40.17 -22.85 -27.95
CA CYS A 98 -41.13 -22.10 -28.81
C CYS A 98 -40.95 -22.41 -30.28
N ILE A 99 -39.72 -22.52 -30.76
CA ILE A 99 -39.42 -22.85 -32.17
C ILE A 99 -39.94 -24.27 -32.47
N GLU A 100 -39.72 -25.23 -31.58
CA GLU A 100 -40.23 -26.60 -31.77
C GLU A 100 -41.75 -26.68 -31.72
N ALA A 101 -42.38 -25.91 -30.82
CA ALA A 101 -43.84 -25.87 -30.70
C ALA A 101 -44.48 -25.24 -31.93
N LEU A 102 -43.85 -24.25 -32.57
CA LEU A 102 -44.32 -23.65 -33.82
C LEU A 102 -44.31 -24.63 -34.99
N LYS A 103 -43.53 -25.71 -34.91
CA LYS A 103 -43.52 -26.76 -35.94
C LYS A 103 -44.67 -27.74 -35.78
N GLU A 104 -45.36 -27.70 -34.64
CA GLU A 104 -46.56 -28.50 -34.41
C GLU A 104 -47.80 -27.77 -34.91
N THR A 105 -48.75 -28.50 -35.46
CA THR A 105 -50.03 -27.94 -35.99
C THR A 105 -51.09 -27.83 -34.88
N ASP A 106 -50.77 -28.08 -33.63
CA ASP A 106 -51.69 -28.04 -32.50
C ASP A 106 -51.74 -26.63 -31.87
N SER A 107 -52.87 -25.97 -32.01
CA SER A 107 -53.12 -24.62 -31.48
C SER A 107 -53.07 -24.54 -29.97
N ALA A 108 -53.39 -25.65 -29.24
CA ALA A 108 -53.40 -25.70 -27.79
C ALA A 108 -51.99 -25.72 -27.24
N ALA A 109 -51.03 -26.45 -27.84
CA ALA A 109 -49.63 -26.43 -27.49
C ALA A 109 -49.00 -25.07 -27.70
N PHE A 110 -49.34 -24.38 -28.79
CA PHE A 110 -48.87 -23.03 -29.09
C PHE A 110 -49.33 -22.01 -28.03
N LEU A 111 -50.58 -22.01 -27.64
CA LEU A 111 -51.12 -21.15 -26.59
C LEU A 111 -50.45 -21.39 -25.24
N GLN A 112 -50.18 -22.62 -24.88
CA GLN A 112 -49.47 -22.93 -23.65
C GLN A 112 -48.04 -22.45 -23.65
N VAL A 113 -47.31 -22.55 -24.75
CA VAL A 113 -45.95 -22.04 -24.92
C VAL A 113 -45.93 -20.50 -24.78
N THR A 114 -46.86 -19.79 -25.42
CA THR A 114 -46.97 -18.32 -25.33
C THR A 114 -47.24 -17.89 -23.89
N LYS A 115 -48.07 -18.59 -23.15
CA LYS A 115 -48.34 -18.30 -21.74
C LYS A 115 -47.09 -18.48 -20.85
N THR A 116 -46.35 -19.55 -21.04
CA THR A 116 -45.13 -19.83 -20.32
C THR A 116 -44.04 -18.78 -20.61
N TRP A 117 -43.90 -18.39 -21.87
CA TRP A 117 -43.00 -17.35 -22.30
C TRP A 117 -43.31 -16.01 -21.59
N SER A 118 -44.55 -15.56 -21.56
CA SER A 118 -44.97 -14.33 -20.90
C SER A 118 -44.65 -14.35 -19.41
N THR A 119 -44.81 -15.47 -18.75
CA THR A 119 -44.52 -15.63 -17.31
C THR A 119 -43.03 -15.49 -17.04
N VAL A 120 -42.18 -16.03 -17.89
CA VAL A 120 -40.71 -16.04 -17.67
C VAL A 120 -40.08 -14.70 -18.16
N VAL A 121 -40.45 -14.19 -19.33
CA VAL A 121 -39.86 -12.97 -19.89
C VAL A 121 -40.24 -11.73 -19.07
N PHE A 122 -41.47 -11.68 -18.56
CA PHE A 122 -41.97 -10.55 -17.78
C PHE A 122 -41.82 -10.73 -16.27
N ALA A 123 -41.18 -11.82 -15.80
CA ALA A 123 -40.81 -11.95 -14.38
C ALA A 123 -39.78 -10.86 -14.01
N PRO A 124 -39.94 -10.17 -12.87
CA PRO A 124 -39.00 -9.12 -12.50
C PRO A 124 -37.58 -9.70 -12.35
N ALA A 125 -36.67 -9.13 -13.14
CA ALA A 125 -35.27 -9.47 -13.05
C ALA A 125 -34.70 -8.85 -11.77
N ALA A 126 -34.36 -9.68 -10.77
CA ALA A 126 -33.70 -9.23 -9.55
C ALA A 126 -32.19 -9.03 -9.80
N THR A 127 -31.82 -8.30 -10.84
CA THR A 127 -30.44 -7.95 -11.08
C THR A 127 -30.17 -6.55 -10.58
N ASN A 128 -29.60 -6.48 -9.39
CA ASN A 128 -29.07 -5.24 -8.90
C ASN A 128 -27.64 -5.11 -9.42
N MET A 129 -27.46 -4.27 -10.44
CA MET A 129 -26.16 -3.97 -11.06
C MET A 129 -25.34 -2.94 -10.27
N ALA A 130 -25.52 -2.86 -8.97
CA ALA A 130 -24.74 -1.96 -8.12
C ALA A 130 -23.33 -2.52 -7.95
N LEU A 131 -22.38 -1.87 -8.55
CA LEU A 131 -20.95 -2.09 -8.37
C LEU A 131 -20.39 -1.23 -7.24
#